data_6811992a57e0ce18c6168545c4980080
#
_entry.id   6811992a57e0ce18c6168545c4980080
#
_cell.length_a   1.000
_cell.length_b   1.000
_cell.length_c   1.000
_cell.angle_alpha   90.00
_cell.angle_beta   90.00
_cell.angle_gamma   90.00
#
_symmetry.space_group_name_H-M   'P 1'
#
loop_
_entity.id
_entity.type
_entity.pdbx_description
1 polymer ?
#
loop_
_entity_poly.entity_id
_entity_poly.type
_entity_poly.pdbx_seq_one_letter_code
_entity_poly.pdbx_strand_id
1 'polypeptide(L)'
;MVTDWGPAVLWAGVLFFLSEGDSSGFTIPLGADKVIHGALYLVLGLTLSWAGYRGGYAIPVSVLILVGIGYGALDEWHQSFVPGRDSSVGDAVADAIGVLAGFAIFRRRRALSSRGVGVRPHTTHRRVD
;
A
#
# COMPACT_ATOMS: atom_id res chain seq x y z
N MET A 1 16.95 3.53 -9.56
CA MET A 1 15.62 3.30 -10.19
C MET A 1 15.09 1.87 -9.97
N VAL A 2 15.83 0.82 -10.26
CA VAL A 2 15.32 -0.56 -10.05
C VAL A 2 15.13 -0.89 -8.55
N THR A 3 15.98 -0.38 -7.68
CA THR A 3 15.94 -0.61 -6.23
C THR A 3 14.72 0.03 -5.53
N ASP A 4 14.15 1.06 -6.12
CA ASP A 4 13.03 1.78 -5.50
C ASP A 4 11.69 1.03 -5.64
N TRP A 5 11.55 0.16 -6.63
CA TRP A 5 10.38 -0.70 -6.84
C TRP A 5 10.46 -2.05 -6.12
N GLY A 6 11.66 -2.40 -5.61
CA GLY A 6 11.91 -3.68 -4.95
C GLY A 6 10.87 -4.04 -3.88
N PRO A 7 10.57 -3.17 -2.91
CA PRO A 7 9.58 -3.46 -1.87
C PRO A 7 8.17 -3.70 -2.42
N ALA A 8 7.74 -2.94 -3.44
CA ALA A 8 6.42 -3.12 -4.04
C ALA A 8 6.31 -4.44 -4.81
N VAL A 9 7.34 -4.79 -5.60
CA VAL A 9 7.40 -6.05 -6.34
C VAL A 9 7.48 -7.24 -5.39
N LEU A 10 8.32 -7.14 -4.36
CA LEU A 10 8.42 -8.20 -3.35
C LEU A 10 7.09 -8.43 -2.65
N TRP A 11 6.41 -7.34 -2.24
CA TRP A 11 5.13 -7.45 -1.55
C TRP A 11 4.02 -7.98 -2.46
N ALA A 12 3.97 -7.57 -3.72
CA ALA A 12 3.08 -8.16 -4.71
C ALA A 12 3.31 -9.67 -4.87
N GLY A 13 4.57 -10.11 -4.88
CA GLY A 13 4.92 -11.53 -4.86
C GLY A 13 4.41 -12.26 -3.61
N VAL A 14 4.54 -11.64 -2.43
CA VAL A 14 4.00 -12.19 -1.18
C VAL A 14 2.48 -12.34 -1.27
N LEU A 15 1.76 -11.32 -1.76
CA LEU A 15 0.31 -11.40 -1.95
C LEU A 15 -0.08 -12.55 -2.89
N PHE A 16 0.62 -12.71 -4.00
CA PHE A 16 0.39 -13.80 -4.93
C PHE A 16 0.54 -15.17 -4.25
N PHE A 17 1.63 -15.39 -3.49
CA PHE A 17 1.83 -16.66 -2.78
C PHE A 17 0.78 -16.90 -1.68
N LEU A 18 0.31 -15.84 -1.00
CA LEU A 18 -0.77 -15.97 -0.02
C LEU A 18 -2.11 -16.28 -0.69
N SER A 19 -2.32 -15.79 -1.90
CA SER A 19 -3.51 -16.07 -2.71
C SER A 19 -3.59 -17.54 -3.17
N GLU A 20 -2.43 -18.17 -3.44
CA GLU A 20 -2.31 -19.58 -3.81
C GLU A 20 -2.57 -20.56 -2.65
N GLY A 21 -2.46 -20.07 -1.40
CA GLY A 21 -2.55 -20.93 -0.21
C GLY A 21 -3.94 -21.52 -0.01
N ASP A 22 -4.03 -22.84 0.22
CA ASP A 22 -5.26 -23.51 0.62
C ASP A 22 -5.67 -23.05 2.03
N SER A 23 -6.86 -22.47 2.15
CA SER A 23 -7.44 -22.03 3.42
C SER A 23 -8.44 -23.02 4.01
N SER A 24 -8.61 -24.22 3.44
CA SER A 24 -9.61 -25.21 3.85
C SER A 24 -9.48 -25.71 5.30
N GLY A 25 -8.36 -25.42 5.96
CA GLY A 25 -8.11 -25.79 7.37
C GLY A 25 -8.33 -24.68 8.39
N PHE A 26 -8.61 -23.44 7.96
CA PHE A 26 -8.75 -22.29 8.86
C PHE A 26 -10.16 -21.75 8.85
N THR A 27 -10.85 -21.80 9.99
CA THR A 27 -12.12 -21.09 10.17
C THR A 27 -11.81 -19.65 10.56
N ILE A 28 -11.90 -18.73 9.60
CA ILE A 28 -11.74 -17.28 9.85
C ILE A 28 -13.11 -16.75 10.32
N PRO A 29 -13.15 -15.96 11.43
CA PRO A 29 -14.39 -15.31 11.87
C PRO A 29 -14.99 -14.43 10.76
N LEU A 30 -16.31 -14.38 10.70
CA LEU A 30 -17.04 -13.60 9.69
C LEU A 30 -16.55 -12.14 9.64
N GLY A 31 -16.08 -11.70 8.50
CA GLY A 31 -15.56 -10.35 8.26
C GLY A 31 -14.09 -10.13 8.61
N ALA A 32 -13.41 -11.06 9.27
CA ALA A 32 -11.97 -10.94 9.54
C ALA A 32 -11.13 -11.11 8.27
N ASP A 33 -11.62 -11.85 7.29
CA ASP A 33 -11.08 -11.96 5.94
C ASP A 33 -10.90 -10.59 5.30
N LYS A 34 -11.91 -9.74 5.32
CA LYS A 34 -11.89 -8.38 4.75
C LYS A 34 -10.90 -7.45 5.45
N VAL A 35 -10.75 -7.60 6.76
CA VAL A 35 -9.74 -6.85 7.52
C VAL A 35 -8.33 -7.28 7.13
N ILE A 36 -8.12 -8.58 6.93
CA ILE A 36 -6.84 -9.13 6.47
C ILE A 36 -6.51 -8.62 5.07
N HIS A 37 -7.46 -8.72 4.13
CA HIS A 37 -7.32 -8.18 2.77
C HIS A 37 -6.97 -6.69 2.80
N GLY A 38 -7.76 -5.87 3.47
CA GLY A 38 -7.50 -4.45 3.62
C GLY A 38 -6.12 -4.14 4.21
N ALA A 39 -5.67 -4.90 5.23
CA ALA A 39 -4.35 -4.71 5.83
C ALA A 39 -3.20 -5.08 4.87
N LEU A 40 -3.33 -6.19 4.15
CA LEU A 40 -2.33 -6.64 3.18
C LEU A 40 -2.20 -5.64 2.02
N TYR A 41 -3.31 -5.15 1.50
CA TYR A 41 -3.33 -4.16 0.41
C TYR A 41 -2.99 -2.75 0.87
N LEU A 42 -3.14 -2.42 2.16
CA LEU A 42 -2.59 -1.19 2.74
C LEU A 42 -1.06 -1.18 2.63
N VAL A 43 -0.40 -2.30 2.90
CA VAL A 43 1.06 -2.40 2.73
C VAL A 43 1.45 -2.25 1.25
N LEU A 44 0.66 -2.82 0.32
CA LEU A 44 0.89 -2.60 -1.11
C LEU A 44 0.78 -1.12 -1.47
N GLY A 45 -0.25 -0.42 -0.98
CA GLY A 45 -0.43 1.02 -1.18
C GLY A 45 0.72 1.85 -0.61
N LEU A 46 1.25 1.49 0.57
CA LEU A 46 2.41 2.14 1.17
C LEU A 46 3.67 1.95 0.31
N THR A 47 3.94 0.73 -0.16
CA THR A 47 5.14 0.41 -0.96
C THR A 47 5.09 1.05 -2.34
N LEU A 48 3.92 1.05 -3.00
CA LEU A 48 3.71 1.76 -4.27
C LEU A 48 3.88 3.27 -4.12
N SER A 49 3.31 3.85 -3.05
CA SER A 49 3.45 5.29 -2.77
C SER A 49 4.90 5.68 -2.50
N TRP A 50 5.63 4.83 -1.76
CA TRP A 50 7.06 5.03 -1.50
C TRP A 50 7.89 4.93 -2.79
N ALA A 51 7.63 3.94 -3.64
CA ALA A 51 8.32 3.77 -4.92
C ALA A 51 8.08 4.99 -5.85
N GLY A 52 6.83 5.44 -5.97
CA GLY A 52 6.50 6.64 -6.75
C GLY A 52 7.20 7.89 -6.22
N TYR A 53 7.25 8.06 -4.90
CA TYR A 53 7.94 9.17 -4.27
C TYR A 53 9.46 9.15 -4.55
N ARG A 54 10.11 7.99 -4.39
CA ARG A 54 11.54 7.82 -4.67
C ARG A 54 11.87 8.04 -6.14
N GLY A 55 10.98 7.66 -7.03
CA GLY A 55 11.07 7.90 -8.47
C GLY A 55 10.70 9.33 -8.89
N GLY A 56 10.50 10.27 -7.94
CA GLY A 56 10.13 11.66 -8.23
C GLY A 56 8.73 11.81 -8.84
N TYR A 57 7.84 10.83 -8.61
CA TYR A 57 6.50 10.76 -9.20
C TYR A 57 6.50 10.89 -10.74
N ALA A 58 7.50 10.33 -11.40
CA ALA A 58 7.51 10.22 -12.86
C ALA A 58 6.25 9.51 -13.41
N ILE A 59 5.66 8.62 -12.58
CA ILE A 59 4.35 8.01 -12.82
C ILE A 59 3.32 8.75 -11.97
N PRO A 60 2.19 9.22 -12.55
CA PRO A 60 1.12 9.87 -11.80
C PRO A 60 0.60 8.99 -10.65
N VAL A 61 0.33 9.59 -9.49
CA VAL A 61 -0.17 8.88 -8.30
C VAL A 61 -1.47 8.14 -8.59
N SER A 62 -2.35 8.69 -9.44
CA SER A 62 -3.59 8.03 -9.87
C SER A 62 -3.32 6.73 -10.59
N VAL A 63 -2.29 6.67 -11.43
CA VAL A 63 -1.90 5.43 -12.13
C VAL A 63 -1.41 4.39 -11.13
N LEU A 64 -0.61 4.78 -10.15
CA LEU A 64 -0.14 3.86 -9.11
C LEU A 64 -1.27 3.30 -8.24
N ILE A 65 -2.25 4.14 -7.93
CA ILE A 65 -3.48 3.70 -7.23
C ILE A 65 -4.26 2.71 -8.09
N LEU A 66 -4.45 3.00 -9.39
CA LEU A 66 -5.14 2.09 -10.30
C LEU A 66 -4.40 0.76 -10.46
N VAL A 67 -3.07 0.77 -10.47
CA VAL A 67 -2.25 -0.46 -10.49
C VAL A 67 -2.50 -1.28 -9.23
N GLY A 68 -2.50 -0.67 -8.04
CA GLY A 68 -2.77 -1.38 -6.80
C GLY A 68 -4.18 -1.96 -6.71
N ILE A 69 -5.20 -1.19 -7.12
CA ILE A 69 -6.61 -1.65 -7.17
C ILE A 69 -6.77 -2.74 -8.22
N GLY A 70 -6.18 -2.57 -9.39
CA GLY A 70 -6.23 -3.56 -10.46
C GLY A 70 -5.56 -4.88 -10.06
N TYR A 71 -4.48 -4.81 -9.27
CA TYR A 71 -3.83 -5.98 -8.72
C TYR A 71 -4.78 -6.75 -7.78
N GLY A 72 -5.50 -6.04 -6.87
CA GLY A 72 -6.51 -6.67 -6.01
C GLY A 72 -7.63 -7.32 -6.81
N ALA A 73 -8.15 -6.65 -7.83
CA ALA A 73 -9.18 -7.24 -8.69
C ALA A 73 -8.69 -8.51 -9.44
N LEU A 74 -7.44 -8.51 -9.88
CA LEU A 74 -6.81 -9.67 -10.52
C LEU A 74 -6.58 -10.81 -9.52
N ASP A 75 -6.20 -10.47 -8.28
CA ASP A 75 -6.02 -11.43 -7.20
C ASP A 75 -7.33 -12.16 -6.88
N GLU A 76 -8.44 -11.42 -6.70
CA GLU A 76 -9.77 -11.99 -6.50
C GLU A 76 -10.23 -12.85 -7.69
N TRP A 77 -9.98 -12.40 -8.91
CA TRP A 77 -10.27 -13.19 -10.10
C TRP A 77 -9.45 -14.48 -10.11
N HIS A 78 -8.17 -14.42 -9.77
CA HIS A 78 -7.30 -15.60 -9.67
C HIS A 78 -7.81 -16.57 -8.56
N GLN A 79 -8.15 -16.05 -7.38
CA GLN A 79 -8.68 -16.86 -6.28
C GLN A 79 -9.96 -17.63 -6.65
N SER A 80 -10.76 -17.12 -7.58
CA SER A 80 -11.94 -17.83 -8.06
C SER A 80 -11.64 -19.18 -8.73
N PHE A 81 -10.38 -19.43 -9.11
CA PHE A 81 -9.93 -20.70 -9.69
C PHE A 81 -9.17 -21.59 -8.69
N VAL A 82 -8.89 -21.08 -7.48
CA VAL A 82 -8.13 -21.84 -6.46
C VAL A 82 -9.10 -22.66 -5.59
N PRO A 83 -8.96 -23.99 -5.54
CA PRO A 83 -9.81 -24.84 -4.69
C PRO A 83 -9.74 -24.41 -3.22
N GLY A 84 -10.90 -24.33 -2.55
CA GLY A 84 -10.98 -23.94 -1.14
C GLY A 84 -10.89 -22.44 -0.87
N ARG A 85 -10.89 -21.59 -1.91
CA ARG A 85 -10.99 -20.14 -1.81
C ARG A 85 -12.34 -19.63 -2.27
N ASP A 86 -12.90 -18.70 -1.52
CA ASP A 86 -14.11 -17.96 -1.88
C ASP A 86 -13.71 -16.54 -2.29
N SER A 87 -13.66 -16.29 -3.61
CA SER A 87 -13.48 -14.92 -4.09
C SER A 87 -14.75 -14.10 -3.84
N SER A 88 -14.60 -12.87 -3.39
CA SER A 88 -15.75 -12.01 -3.14
C SER A 88 -15.52 -10.57 -3.60
N VAL A 89 -16.59 -9.94 -4.09
CA VAL A 89 -16.56 -8.49 -4.38
C VAL A 89 -16.23 -7.67 -3.12
N GLY A 90 -16.61 -8.18 -1.94
CA GLY A 90 -16.29 -7.55 -0.67
C GLY A 90 -14.80 -7.50 -0.38
N ASP A 91 -14.05 -8.53 -0.78
CA ASP A 91 -12.60 -8.58 -0.61
C ASP A 91 -11.90 -7.66 -1.60
N ALA A 92 -12.34 -7.62 -2.87
CA ALA A 92 -11.85 -6.64 -3.84
C ALA A 92 -12.09 -5.18 -3.37
N VAL A 93 -13.21 -4.90 -2.71
CA VAL A 93 -13.48 -3.57 -2.13
C VAL A 93 -12.55 -3.30 -0.94
N ALA A 94 -12.32 -4.30 -0.07
CA ALA A 94 -11.38 -4.18 1.05
C ALA A 94 -9.95 -3.91 0.56
N ASP A 95 -9.52 -4.59 -0.50
CA ASP A 95 -8.22 -4.36 -1.16
C ASP A 95 -8.08 -2.93 -1.68
N ALA A 96 -9.10 -2.44 -2.38
CA ALA A 96 -9.11 -1.07 -2.90
C ALA A 96 -9.03 -0.03 -1.77
N ILE A 97 -9.79 -0.23 -0.68
CA ILE A 97 -9.74 0.62 0.52
C ILE A 97 -8.33 0.56 1.15
N GLY A 98 -7.74 -0.63 1.25
CA GLY A 98 -6.38 -0.82 1.74
C GLY A 98 -5.36 -0.01 0.94
N VAL A 99 -5.37 -0.13 -0.38
CA VAL A 99 -4.49 0.63 -1.28
C VAL A 99 -4.64 2.14 -1.04
N LEU A 100 -5.87 2.65 -1.06
CA LEU A 100 -6.15 4.08 -0.85
C LEU A 100 -5.67 4.56 0.52
N ALA A 101 -5.91 3.78 1.58
CA ALA A 101 -5.45 4.08 2.92
C ALA A 101 -3.91 4.13 3.00
N GLY A 102 -3.21 3.20 2.35
CA GLY A 102 -1.75 3.20 2.27
C GLY A 102 -1.20 4.48 1.64
N PHE A 103 -1.76 4.90 0.51
CA PHE A 103 -1.38 6.18 -0.13
C PHE A 103 -1.69 7.39 0.77
N ALA A 104 -2.84 7.43 1.41
CA ALA A 104 -3.25 8.53 2.30
C ALA A 104 -2.30 8.64 3.51
N ILE A 105 -1.98 7.52 4.16
CA ILE A 105 -1.06 7.46 5.31
C ILE A 105 0.33 7.94 4.91
N PHE A 106 0.85 7.45 3.78
CA PHE A 106 2.17 7.86 3.30
C PHE A 106 2.25 9.36 3.06
N ARG A 107 1.28 9.93 2.34
CA ARG A 107 1.23 11.36 2.05
C ARG A 107 1.12 12.20 3.32
N ARG A 108 0.26 11.77 4.28
CA ARG A 108 0.12 12.47 5.56
C ARG A 108 1.42 12.50 6.36
N ARG A 109 2.10 11.37 6.48
CA ARG A 109 3.40 11.28 7.17
C ARG A 109 4.44 12.19 6.54
N ARG A 110 4.50 12.23 5.22
CA ARG A 110 5.41 13.12 4.49
C ARG A 110 5.12 14.60 4.76
N ALA A 111 3.86 14.99 4.71
CA ALA A 111 3.45 16.38 4.97
C ALA A 111 3.80 16.84 6.41
N LEU A 112 3.69 15.94 7.39
CA LEU A 112 4.07 16.24 8.77
C LEU A 112 5.58 16.37 8.93
N SER A 113 6.36 15.49 8.28
CA SER A 113 7.82 15.53 8.31
C SER A 113 8.40 16.81 7.69
N SER A 114 7.80 17.31 6.61
CA SER A 114 8.24 18.55 5.95
C SER A 114 7.99 19.81 6.80
N ARG A 115 6.93 19.80 7.64
CA ARG A 115 6.61 20.90 8.56
C ARG A 115 7.56 20.99 9.76
N GLY A 116 8.08 19.86 10.22
CA GLY A 116 8.99 19.79 11.38
C GLY A 116 10.41 20.33 11.10
N VAL A 117 10.82 20.41 9.85
CA VAL A 117 12.19 20.86 9.46
C VAL A 117 12.29 22.39 9.31
N GLY A 118 11.17 23.11 9.31
CA GLY A 118 11.08 24.55 8.98
C GLY A 118 11.34 25.54 10.12
N VAL A 119 11.62 25.13 11.35
CA VAL A 119 11.79 26.07 12.48
C VAL A 119 13.19 25.96 13.06
N ARG A 120 14.16 26.53 12.36
CA ARG A 120 15.36 27.06 13.03
C ARG A 120 15.21 28.58 13.10
N PRO A 121 15.03 29.21 14.27
CA PRO A 121 15.14 30.64 14.41
C PRO A 121 16.60 31.00 14.12
N HIS A 122 16.81 31.85 13.11
CA HIS A 122 18.07 32.56 12.93
C HIS A 122 18.29 33.42 14.17
N THR A 123 19.13 32.99 15.09
CA THR A 123 19.72 33.88 16.09
C THR A 123 20.72 34.77 15.37
N THR A 124 20.28 35.94 15.00
CA THR A 124 21.17 37.03 14.62
C THR A 124 21.92 37.45 15.86
N HIS A 125 23.16 36.97 16.01
CA HIS A 125 24.14 37.62 16.89
C HIS A 125 24.42 39.01 16.33
N ARG A 126 23.74 40.02 16.89
CA ARG A 126 24.11 41.40 16.72
C ARG A 126 25.43 41.60 17.49
N ARG A 127 26.56 41.69 16.79
CA ARG A 127 27.80 42.23 17.32
C ARG A 127 27.59 43.69 17.65
N VAL A 128 27.71 44.06 18.91
CA VAL A 128 27.80 45.45 19.35
C VAL A 128 29.31 45.72 19.47
N ASP A 129 29.84 46.56 18.61
CA ASP A 129 31.16 47.16 18.73
C ASP A 129 31.05 48.37 19.66
#